data_70ed3fd590a81e4b232c65ee7a8b96b1
#
_entry.id   70ed3fd590a81e4b232c65ee7a8b96b1
#
_cell.length_a   1.000
_cell.length_b   1.000
_cell.length_c   1.000
_cell.angle_alpha   90.00
_cell.angle_beta   90.00
_cell.angle_gamma   90.00
#
_symmetry.space_group_name_H-M   'P 1'
#
loop_
_entity.id
_entity.type
_entity.pdbx_description
1 polymer ?
#
loop_
_entity_poly.entity_id
_entity_poly.type
_entity_poly.pdbx_seq_one_letter_code
_entity_poly.pdbx_strand_id
1 'polypeptide(L)'
;MTAEQRAGLSDAALAMTQPCIDELIKDISKRVQKAGAITDTAEYQIYRAQALGEGKKAIEQAVSKQIGISEEVIASLFEYVADKSLSPDENGSLKRMTEAYTRMTQSKTRELLRDLWADTPEGKVQPLQTAYARAMDFAFRQVATGTLDLNTAIRRAVTPLAKRGLRTIEQKSGRSVGIEYACRRYIMDQLGQLDDEIQHADHDALGCDGWEISAHAACAPDHEPIQGRQYGDAEFEKLNNSLQRRIGHLNCGHTANPIILGVNAPQYTEAQLQKFKDDNERGVVYNGYRYTLYEAGQEQSRIENGIRLIKRQILADEETENPDLQKHQIKLRVVQAEYARFCKAVGLPTRSERLQVAGFGRSQSNRAVWAYKKAAPEQLRDVEIAGHKLYSVTDERIRAVPKPFFQGVSNK
;
A
#
# COMPACT_ATOMS: atom_id res chain seq x y z
N MET A 1 -12.46 -18.11 -2.84
CA MET A 1 -12.23 -16.75 -3.44
C MET A 1 -11.14 -16.82 -4.51
N THR A 2 -11.36 -16.28 -5.74
CA THR A 2 -10.35 -16.31 -6.82
C THR A 2 -9.21 -15.30 -6.57
N ALA A 3 -8.06 -15.52 -7.24
CA ALA A 3 -6.92 -14.60 -7.16
C ALA A 3 -7.27 -13.17 -7.64
N GLU A 4 -8.12 -13.04 -8.67
CA GLU A 4 -8.57 -11.74 -9.20
C GLU A 4 -9.49 -11.02 -8.19
N GLN A 5 -10.45 -11.73 -7.60
CA GLN A 5 -11.30 -11.21 -6.53
C GLN A 5 -10.47 -10.71 -5.35
N ARG A 6 -9.49 -11.50 -4.91
CA ARG A 6 -8.56 -11.15 -3.82
C ARG A 6 -7.74 -9.90 -4.16
N ALA A 7 -7.31 -9.74 -5.42
CA ALA A 7 -6.59 -8.55 -5.86
C ALA A 7 -7.48 -7.29 -5.77
N GLY A 8 -8.73 -7.34 -6.24
CA GLY A 8 -9.68 -6.23 -6.14
C GLY A 8 -9.97 -5.79 -4.70
N LEU A 9 -10.19 -6.76 -3.79
CA LEU A 9 -10.35 -6.50 -2.35
C LEU A 9 -9.11 -5.82 -1.75
N SER A 10 -7.92 -6.29 -2.14
CA SER A 10 -6.65 -5.70 -1.71
C SER A 10 -6.49 -4.24 -2.16
N ASP A 11 -6.97 -3.90 -3.35
CA ASP A 11 -6.88 -2.55 -3.89
C ASP A 11 -7.84 -1.59 -3.19
N ALA A 12 -9.06 -2.04 -2.88
CA ALA A 12 -10.03 -1.28 -2.09
C ALA A 12 -9.50 -1.02 -0.66
N ALA A 13 -8.94 -2.04 0.00
CA ALA A 13 -8.34 -1.91 1.33
C ALA A 13 -7.14 -0.94 1.36
N LEU A 14 -6.40 -0.82 0.26
CA LEU A 14 -5.31 0.15 0.15
C LEU A 14 -5.84 1.58 -0.03
N ALA A 15 -6.85 1.76 -0.88
CA ALA A 15 -7.38 3.09 -1.22
C ALA A 15 -8.01 3.80 -0.02
N MET A 16 -8.63 3.06 0.90
CA MET A 16 -9.36 3.63 2.04
C MET A 16 -8.49 4.38 3.06
N THR A 17 -7.15 4.22 3.05
CA THR A 17 -6.26 4.83 4.07
C THR A 17 -5.53 6.09 3.58
N GLN A 18 -5.77 6.54 2.35
CA GLN A 18 -4.99 7.62 1.73
C GLN A 18 -5.37 9.06 2.10
N PRO A 19 -6.66 9.44 2.30
CA PRO A 19 -7.07 10.85 2.39
C PRO A 19 -6.51 11.64 3.58
N CYS A 20 -6.28 10.99 4.72
CA CYS A 20 -5.94 11.65 5.98
C CYS A 20 -4.65 12.48 5.90
N ILE A 21 -3.62 11.99 5.20
CA ILE A 21 -2.32 12.69 5.12
C ILE A 21 -2.40 13.98 4.32
N ASP A 22 -3.16 13.99 3.22
CA ASP A 22 -3.29 15.15 2.35
C ASP A 22 -4.00 16.30 3.06
N GLU A 23 -5.02 15.98 3.87
CA GLU A 23 -5.71 16.97 4.70
C GLU A 23 -4.78 17.60 5.74
N LEU A 24 -3.91 16.81 6.37
CA LEU A 24 -2.94 17.32 7.35
C LEU A 24 -1.85 18.20 6.73
N ILE A 25 -1.34 17.84 5.55
CA ILE A 25 -0.38 18.65 4.81
C ILE A 25 -0.98 20.01 4.45
N LYS A 26 -2.23 20.02 3.94
CA LYS A 26 -2.95 21.25 3.61
C LYS A 26 -3.22 22.11 4.84
N ASP A 27 -3.58 21.51 5.95
CA ASP A 27 -3.83 22.25 7.19
C ASP A 27 -2.54 22.93 7.72
N ILE A 28 -1.42 22.20 7.78
CA ILE A 28 -0.11 22.78 8.14
C ILE A 28 0.24 23.95 7.21
N SER A 29 0.13 23.76 5.90
CA SER A 29 0.47 24.78 4.91
C SER A 29 -0.35 26.04 5.10
N LYS A 30 -1.68 25.93 5.24
CA LYS A 30 -2.59 27.05 5.46
C LYS A 30 -2.30 27.83 6.74
N ARG A 31 -2.05 27.13 7.85
CA ARG A 31 -1.76 27.78 9.14
C ARG A 31 -0.45 28.54 9.12
N VAL A 32 0.59 27.97 8.52
CA VAL A 32 1.88 28.64 8.43
C VAL A 32 1.84 29.80 7.44
N GLN A 33 1.13 29.68 6.31
CA GLN A 33 0.90 30.79 5.38
C GLN A 33 0.19 31.97 6.08
N LYS A 34 -0.87 31.70 6.86
CA LYS A 34 -1.57 32.73 7.61
C LYS A 34 -0.66 33.40 8.62
N ALA A 35 0.18 32.65 9.34
CA ALA A 35 1.15 33.22 10.27
C ALA A 35 2.19 34.13 9.57
N GLY A 36 2.60 33.76 8.36
CA GLY A 36 3.56 34.59 7.58
C GLY A 36 3.03 35.95 7.15
N ALA A 37 1.71 36.18 7.19
CA ALA A 37 1.09 37.46 6.90
C ALA A 37 0.98 38.39 8.14
N ILE A 38 1.28 37.89 9.34
CA ILE A 38 1.19 38.65 10.60
C ILE A 38 2.50 39.38 10.85
N THR A 39 2.46 40.70 10.90
CA THR A 39 3.64 41.54 11.11
C THR A 39 3.87 41.94 12.56
N ASP A 40 2.80 41.93 13.38
CA ASP A 40 2.91 42.21 14.81
C ASP A 40 3.41 41.00 15.59
N THR A 41 4.45 41.20 16.40
CA THR A 41 5.11 40.11 17.12
C THR A 41 4.21 39.49 18.18
N ALA A 42 3.40 40.29 18.88
CA ALA A 42 2.49 39.76 19.91
C ALA A 42 1.35 38.99 19.27
N GLU A 43 0.75 39.52 18.20
CA GLU A 43 -0.29 38.85 17.42
C GLU A 43 0.24 37.54 16.83
N TYR A 44 1.46 37.52 16.29
CA TYR A 44 2.11 36.32 15.79
C TYR A 44 2.27 35.25 16.86
N GLN A 45 2.73 35.60 18.06
CA GLN A 45 2.89 34.63 19.15
C GLN A 45 1.55 34.07 19.65
N ILE A 46 0.53 34.92 19.72
CA ILE A 46 -0.86 34.48 20.06
C ILE A 46 -1.37 33.54 19.00
N TYR A 47 -1.26 33.90 17.71
CA TYR A 47 -1.72 33.04 16.61
C TYR A 47 -0.97 31.71 16.58
N ARG A 48 0.37 31.72 16.78
CA ARG A 48 1.17 30.48 16.87
C ARG A 48 0.67 29.56 17.97
N ALA A 49 0.40 30.08 19.15
CA ALA A 49 -0.12 29.29 20.28
C ALA A 49 -1.50 28.69 19.96
N GLN A 50 -2.40 29.49 19.36
CA GLN A 50 -3.72 29.04 18.92
C GLN A 50 -3.62 27.96 17.87
N ALA A 51 -2.81 28.15 16.82
CA ALA A 51 -2.64 27.20 15.73
C ALA A 51 -2.09 25.84 16.22
N LEU A 52 -1.14 25.85 17.17
CA LEU A 52 -0.63 24.62 17.79
C LEU A 52 -1.70 23.92 18.65
N GLY A 53 -2.53 24.67 19.39
CA GLY A 53 -3.64 24.12 20.18
C GLY A 53 -4.75 23.52 19.31
N GLU A 54 -5.07 24.15 18.18
CA GLU A 54 -6.10 23.67 17.24
C GLU A 54 -5.64 22.48 16.40
N GLY A 55 -4.34 22.25 16.26
CA GLY A 55 -3.78 21.14 15.50
C GLY A 55 -4.28 19.76 15.94
N LYS A 56 -4.55 19.61 17.27
CA LYS A 56 -5.16 18.39 17.81
C LYS A 56 -6.55 18.13 17.20
N LYS A 57 -7.39 19.18 17.12
CA LYS A 57 -8.75 19.05 16.53
C LYS A 57 -8.68 18.72 15.05
N ALA A 58 -7.75 19.32 14.29
CA ALA A 58 -7.56 19.01 12.88
C ALA A 58 -7.18 17.53 12.66
N ILE A 59 -6.27 16.98 13.47
CA ILE A 59 -5.91 15.57 13.44
C ILE A 59 -7.12 14.70 13.79
N GLU A 60 -7.84 15.02 14.87
CA GLU A 60 -9.02 14.25 15.29
C GLU A 60 -10.10 14.22 14.20
N GLN A 61 -10.34 15.34 13.51
CA GLN A 61 -11.30 15.43 12.42
C GLN A 61 -10.86 14.61 11.21
N ALA A 62 -9.61 14.73 10.77
CA ALA A 62 -9.08 13.98 9.65
C ALA A 62 -9.10 12.47 9.93
N VAL A 63 -8.69 12.04 11.14
CA VAL A 63 -8.70 10.65 11.56
C VAL A 63 -10.12 10.11 11.69
N SER A 64 -11.06 10.85 12.27
CA SER A 64 -12.47 10.43 12.44
C SER A 64 -13.14 10.23 11.07
N LYS A 65 -12.92 11.15 10.14
CA LYS A 65 -13.42 11.01 8.77
C LYS A 65 -12.83 9.77 8.08
N GLN A 66 -11.54 9.53 8.26
CA GLN A 66 -10.86 8.35 7.70
C GLN A 66 -11.38 7.05 8.29
N ILE A 67 -11.68 7.02 9.58
CA ILE A 67 -12.31 5.87 10.27
C ILE A 67 -13.66 5.56 9.65
N GLY A 68 -14.54 6.57 9.45
CA GLY A 68 -15.86 6.38 8.84
C GLY A 68 -15.77 5.75 7.45
N ILE A 69 -14.90 6.30 6.56
CA ILE A 69 -14.67 5.74 5.24
C ILE A 69 -14.17 4.28 5.33
N SER A 70 -13.26 4.01 6.25
CA SER A 70 -12.70 2.67 6.42
C SER A 70 -13.74 1.66 6.89
N GLU A 71 -14.64 2.06 7.78
CA GLU A 71 -15.71 1.19 8.30
C GLU A 71 -16.72 0.79 7.23
N GLU A 72 -17.11 1.72 6.35
CA GLU A 72 -17.98 1.45 5.20
C GLU A 72 -17.32 0.49 4.19
N VAL A 73 -16.07 0.75 3.83
CA VAL A 73 -15.34 -0.13 2.90
C VAL A 73 -15.17 -1.53 3.48
N ILE A 74 -14.80 -1.66 4.77
CA ILE A 74 -14.66 -2.96 5.43
C ILE A 74 -15.97 -3.72 5.38
N ALA A 75 -17.12 -3.10 5.73
CA ALA A 75 -18.41 -3.76 5.67
C ALA A 75 -18.71 -4.33 4.29
N SER A 76 -18.55 -3.52 3.24
CA SER A 76 -18.77 -3.96 1.86
C SER A 76 -17.83 -5.09 1.42
N LEU A 77 -16.57 -5.10 1.88
CA LEU A 77 -15.62 -6.16 1.56
C LEU A 77 -16.01 -7.50 2.19
N PHE A 78 -16.47 -7.47 3.43
CA PHE A 78 -16.88 -8.68 4.14
C PHE A 78 -18.21 -9.25 3.63
N GLU A 79 -19.19 -8.39 3.31
CA GLU A 79 -20.43 -8.80 2.63
C GLU A 79 -20.11 -9.47 1.28
N TYR A 80 -19.24 -8.86 0.47
CA TYR A 80 -18.86 -9.45 -0.83
C TYR A 80 -18.24 -10.85 -0.69
N VAL A 81 -17.45 -11.11 0.35
CA VAL A 81 -16.87 -12.45 0.59
C VAL A 81 -17.96 -13.43 1.03
N ALA A 82 -18.84 -13.01 1.93
CA ALA A 82 -19.94 -13.85 2.43
C ALA A 82 -20.93 -14.26 1.32
N ASP A 83 -21.24 -13.36 0.39
CA ASP A 83 -22.17 -13.63 -0.74
C ASP A 83 -21.66 -14.70 -1.73
N LYS A 84 -20.43 -15.18 -1.58
CA LYS A 84 -19.85 -16.26 -2.40
C LYS A 84 -20.07 -17.65 -1.83
N SER A 85 -20.62 -17.75 -0.64
CA SER A 85 -20.94 -18.99 0.04
C SER A 85 -22.24 -19.64 -0.48
N LEU A 86 -22.41 -20.94 -0.22
CA LEU A 86 -23.65 -21.66 -0.45
C LEU A 86 -24.73 -21.16 0.52
N SER A 87 -25.73 -20.41 0.01
CA SER A 87 -26.91 -19.92 0.74
C SER A 87 -26.65 -19.03 1.95
N PRO A 88 -26.08 -17.83 1.79
CA PRO A 88 -25.86 -16.89 2.92
C PRO A 88 -27.14 -16.51 3.64
N ASP A 89 -28.27 -16.40 2.94
CA ASP A 89 -29.56 -15.99 3.52
C ASP A 89 -30.22 -17.07 4.39
N GLU A 90 -29.88 -18.33 4.18
CA GLU A 90 -30.44 -19.47 4.95
C GLU A 90 -29.56 -19.85 6.14
N ASN A 91 -28.30 -19.39 6.19
CA ASN A 91 -27.35 -19.75 7.23
C ASN A 91 -27.13 -18.61 8.23
N GLY A 92 -27.98 -18.56 9.27
CA GLY A 92 -27.84 -17.57 10.33
C GLY A 92 -26.51 -17.63 11.11
N SER A 93 -25.76 -18.72 11.01
CA SER A 93 -24.42 -18.85 11.58
C SER A 93 -23.41 -18.05 10.76
N LEU A 94 -23.42 -18.22 9.42
CA LEU A 94 -22.57 -17.49 8.49
C LEU A 94 -22.77 -15.96 8.62
N LYS A 95 -24.02 -15.52 8.70
CA LYS A 95 -24.34 -14.11 8.92
C LYS A 95 -23.70 -13.56 10.20
N ARG A 96 -23.88 -14.28 11.34
CA ARG A 96 -23.28 -13.87 12.62
C ARG A 96 -21.75 -13.86 12.57
N MET A 97 -21.15 -14.81 11.89
CA MET A 97 -19.70 -14.91 11.69
C MET A 97 -19.18 -13.72 10.87
N THR A 98 -19.81 -13.43 9.73
CA THR A 98 -19.48 -12.26 8.88
C THR A 98 -19.56 -10.96 9.66
N GLU A 99 -20.65 -10.75 10.42
CA GLU A 99 -20.79 -9.57 11.27
C GLU A 99 -19.72 -9.49 12.37
N ALA A 100 -19.32 -10.62 12.95
CA ALA A 100 -18.27 -10.66 13.97
C ALA A 100 -16.89 -10.27 13.37
N TYR A 101 -16.52 -10.85 12.26
CA TYR A 101 -15.28 -10.50 11.54
C TYR A 101 -15.28 -9.04 11.08
N THR A 102 -16.41 -8.54 10.56
CA THR A 102 -16.57 -7.14 10.17
C THR A 102 -16.30 -6.21 11.36
N ARG A 103 -17.00 -6.42 12.49
CA ARG A 103 -16.83 -5.61 13.70
C ARG A 103 -15.41 -5.67 14.26
N MET A 104 -14.81 -6.85 14.30
CA MET A 104 -13.42 -7.02 14.78
C MET A 104 -12.45 -6.27 13.88
N THR A 105 -12.61 -6.36 12.56
CA THR A 105 -11.74 -5.70 11.58
C THR A 105 -11.89 -4.19 11.63
N GLN A 106 -13.13 -3.67 11.74
CA GLN A 106 -13.39 -2.25 11.94
C GLN A 106 -12.76 -1.74 13.23
N SER A 107 -12.91 -2.47 14.34
CA SER A 107 -12.32 -2.11 15.63
C SER A 107 -10.80 -2.02 15.57
N LYS A 108 -10.15 -3.01 15.00
CA LYS A 108 -8.67 -3.02 14.88
C LYS A 108 -8.16 -1.97 13.90
N THR A 109 -8.85 -1.75 12.80
CA THR A 109 -8.51 -0.67 11.84
C THR A 109 -8.64 0.70 12.50
N ARG A 110 -9.70 0.91 13.29
CA ARG A 110 -9.89 2.14 14.09
C ARG A 110 -8.75 2.36 15.08
N GLU A 111 -8.31 1.31 15.77
CA GLU A 111 -7.14 1.36 16.66
C GLU A 111 -5.88 1.78 15.90
N LEU A 112 -5.58 1.15 14.77
CA LEU A 112 -4.43 1.49 13.93
C LEU A 112 -4.47 2.94 13.43
N LEU A 113 -5.65 3.45 13.05
CA LEU A 113 -5.85 4.82 12.60
C LEU A 113 -5.81 5.85 13.74
N ARG A 114 -6.00 5.45 14.98
CA ARG A 114 -5.83 6.32 16.15
C ARG A 114 -4.41 6.39 16.66
N ASP A 115 -3.63 5.31 16.48
CA ASP A 115 -2.21 5.25 16.87
C ASP A 115 -1.29 5.54 15.67
N LEU A 116 -1.45 6.72 15.09
CA LEU A 116 -0.66 7.17 13.96
C LEU A 116 0.64 7.83 14.38
N TRP A 117 1.67 7.57 13.59
CA TRP A 117 3.01 8.11 13.71
C TRP A 117 3.44 8.78 12.41
N ALA A 118 4.33 9.73 12.50
CA ALA A 118 4.88 10.43 11.34
C ALA A 118 6.32 10.87 11.57
N ASP A 119 7.02 11.15 10.47
CA ASP A 119 8.37 11.70 10.53
C ASP A 119 8.33 13.20 10.85
N THR A 120 9.18 13.63 11.77
CA THR A 120 9.40 15.07 12.06
C THR A 120 10.37 15.68 11.04
N PRO A 121 10.46 17.03 10.97
CA PRO A 121 11.45 17.72 10.14
C PRO A 121 12.89 17.27 10.43
N GLU A 122 13.20 16.85 11.66
CA GLU A 122 14.50 16.34 12.08
C GLU A 122 14.71 14.85 11.74
N GLY A 123 13.74 14.21 11.09
CA GLY A 123 13.82 12.80 10.63
C GLY A 123 13.53 11.76 11.71
N LYS A 124 12.92 12.15 12.84
CA LYS A 124 12.52 11.22 13.90
C LYS A 124 11.07 10.79 13.72
N VAL A 125 10.79 9.50 13.88
CA VAL A 125 9.42 8.98 13.92
C VAL A 125 8.81 9.25 15.28
N GLN A 126 7.66 9.91 15.33
CA GLN A 126 6.96 10.26 16.58
C GLN A 126 5.44 10.13 16.41
N PRO A 127 4.67 10.03 17.52
CA PRO A 127 3.22 10.09 17.47
C PRO A 127 2.74 11.28 16.63
N LEU A 128 1.71 11.06 15.82
CA LEU A 128 1.24 12.03 14.83
C LEU A 128 1.02 13.42 15.42
N GLN A 129 0.40 13.54 16.59
CA GLN A 129 0.19 14.83 17.25
C GLN A 129 1.51 15.57 17.53
N THR A 130 2.53 14.83 17.99
CA THR A 130 3.85 15.39 18.26
C THR A 130 4.56 15.77 16.96
N ALA A 131 4.53 14.92 15.95
CA ALA A 131 5.14 15.18 14.65
C ALA A 131 4.50 16.38 13.96
N TYR A 132 3.18 16.49 14.01
CA TYR A 132 2.42 17.61 13.49
C TYR A 132 2.76 18.92 14.20
N ALA A 133 2.72 18.94 15.55
CA ALA A 133 3.09 20.11 16.34
C ALA A 133 4.53 20.55 16.07
N ARG A 134 5.46 19.62 15.96
CA ARG A 134 6.87 19.94 15.62
C ARG A 134 7.03 20.46 14.20
N ALA A 135 6.31 19.95 13.24
CA ALA A 135 6.33 20.45 11.88
C ALA A 135 5.87 21.93 11.83
N MET A 136 4.77 22.24 12.49
CA MET A 136 4.27 23.60 12.60
C MET A 136 5.24 24.52 13.36
N ASP A 137 5.70 24.09 14.53
CA ASP A 137 6.61 24.87 15.36
C ASP A 137 7.96 25.14 14.66
N PHE A 138 8.47 24.14 13.93
CA PHE A 138 9.64 24.33 13.07
C PHE A 138 9.40 25.43 12.05
N ALA A 139 8.29 25.35 11.28
CA ALA A 139 7.99 26.36 10.27
C ALA A 139 7.82 27.76 10.88
N PHE A 140 7.05 27.88 11.96
CA PHE A 140 6.85 29.13 12.66
C PHE A 140 8.15 29.75 13.13
N ARG A 141 9.04 28.97 13.75
CA ARG A 141 10.35 29.47 14.22
C ARG A 141 11.24 29.94 13.08
N GLN A 142 11.30 29.17 11.98
CA GLN A 142 12.14 29.52 10.83
C GLN A 142 11.70 30.83 10.17
N VAL A 143 10.39 31.07 10.07
CA VAL A 143 9.82 32.30 9.54
C VAL A 143 10.06 33.47 10.50
N ALA A 144 9.76 33.29 11.80
CA ALA A 144 9.90 34.35 12.81
C ALA A 144 11.35 34.86 12.99
N THR A 145 12.33 33.97 12.81
CA THR A 145 13.77 34.29 12.90
C THR A 145 14.35 34.81 11.58
N GLY A 146 13.57 34.81 10.49
CA GLY A 146 14.08 35.19 9.18
C GLY A 146 15.10 34.19 8.60
N THR A 147 15.26 33.00 9.22
CA THR A 147 16.22 31.99 8.78
C THR A 147 15.83 31.35 7.44
N LEU A 148 14.54 31.20 7.20
CA LEU A 148 13.97 30.70 5.94
C LEU A 148 12.82 31.63 5.51
N ASP A 149 12.66 31.74 4.19
CA ASP A 149 11.43 32.32 3.64
C ASP A 149 10.23 31.40 3.94
N LEU A 150 9.02 31.97 3.87
CA LEU A 150 7.78 31.32 4.23
C LEU A 150 7.58 29.98 3.48
N ASN A 151 7.75 29.99 2.16
CA ASN A 151 7.50 28.81 1.33
C ASN A 151 8.53 27.71 1.60
N THR A 152 9.80 28.07 1.83
CA THR A 152 10.85 27.11 2.20
C THR A 152 10.60 26.51 3.59
N ALA A 153 10.13 27.31 4.55
CA ALA A 153 9.80 26.83 5.89
C ALA A 153 8.65 25.82 5.87
N ILE A 154 7.55 26.13 5.16
CA ILE A 154 6.41 25.23 4.97
C ILE A 154 6.86 23.93 4.30
N ARG A 155 7.59 24.03 3.18
CA ARG A 155 8.10 22.89 2.45
C ARG A 155 8.91 21.94 3.33
N ARG A 156 9.86 22.45 4.11
CA ARG A 156 10.68 21.64 5.01
C ARG A 156 9.87 20.99 6.12
N ALA A 157 8.82 21.65 6.59
CA ALA A 157 7.93 21.12 7.60
C ALA A 157 7.08 19.93 7.08
N VAL A 158 6.53 20.03 5.86
CA VAL A 158 5.59 19.00 5.33
C VAL A 158 6.26 17.89 4.52
N THR A 159 7.47 18.11 4.00
CA THR A 159 8.19 17.11 3.17
C THR A 159 8.34 15.76 3.85
N PRO A 160 8.67 15.62 5.14
CA PRO A 160 8.77 14.30 5.78
C PRO A 160 7.45 13.54 5.78
N LEU A 161 6.33 14.24 6.05
CA LEU A 161 4.98 13.67 5.98
C LEU A 161 4.64 13.18 4.57
N ALA A 162 4.94 13.98 3.54
CA ALA A 162 4.67 13.62 2.15
C ALA A 162 5.53 12.45 1.66
N LYS A 163 6.81 12.42 2.02
CA LYS A 163 7.77 11.40 1.54
C LYS A 163 7.53 10.01 2.12
N ARG A 164 7.16 9.91 3.39
CA ARG A 164 7.04 8.63 4.09
C ARG A 164 5.62 8.28 4.50
N GLY A 165 4.70 9.22 4.43
CA GLY A 165 3.32 9.04 4.79
C GLY A 165 3.10 8.84 6.29
N LEU A 166 1.87 8.52 6.66
CA LEU A 166 1.52 8.14 8.02
C LEU A 166 1.96 6.70 8.30
N ARG A 167 2.32 6.45 9.54
CA ARG A 167 2.93 5.19 9.97
C ARG A 167 2.23 4.68 11.23
N THR A 168 2.42 3.41 11.52
CA THR A 168 2.12 2.79 12.82
C THR A 168 3.35 2.01 13.29
N ILE A 169 3.40 1.72 14.58
CA ILE A 169 4.47 0.91 15.17
C ILE A 169 3.96 -0.51 15.39
N GLU A 170 4.63 -1.48 14.80
CA GLU A 170 4.34 -2.89 14.98
C GLU A 170 4.76 -3.33 16.39
N GLN A 171 3.77 -3.62 17.25
CA GLN A 171 4.02 -3.85 18.70
C GLN A 171 5.04 -4.96 18.99
N LYS A 172 5.04 -6.05 18.20
CA LYS A 172 5.95 -7.18 18.42
C LYS A 172 7.40 -6.89 18.02
N SER A 173 7.61 -6.16 16.94
CA SER A 173 8.95 -5.91 16.38
C SER A 173 9.48 -4.52 16.68
N GLY A 174 8.65 -3.61 17.17
CA GLY A 174 8.98 -2.18 17.28
C GLY A 174 9.20 -1.49 15.94
N ARG A 175 8.96 -2.19 14.84
CA ARG A 175 9.21 -1.68 13.49
C ARG A 175 8.14 -0.69 13.07
N SER A 176 8.57 0.44 12.56
CA SER A 176 7.68 1.44 11.95
C SER A 176 7.31 1.02 10.53
N VAL A 177 6.02 0.89 10.23
CA VAL A 177 5.45 0.51 8.94
C VAL A 177 4.44 1.54 8.46
N GLY A 178 4.27 1.68 7.13
CA GLY A 178 3.25 2.57 6.58
C GLY A 178 1.84 2.11 6.96
N ILE A 179 0.97 3.06 7.34
CA ILE A 179 -0.40 2.75 7.78
C ILE A 179 -1.20 2.03 6.69
N GLU A 180 -1.05 2.42 5.43
CA GLU A 180 -1.71 1.77 4.29
C GLU A 180 -1.36 0.28 4.20
N TYR A 181 -0.06 -0.04 4.38
CA TYR A 181 0.40 -1.42 4.39
C TYR A 181 -0.15 -2.19 5.59
N ALA A 182 -0.12 -1.58 6.78
CA ALA A 182 -0.61 -2.21 8.01
C ALA A 182 -2.10 -2.53 7.94
N CYS A 183 -2.94 -1.57 7.55
CA CYS A 183 -4.39 -1.75 7.41
C CYS A 183 -4.70 -2.78 6.32
N ARG A 184 -4.11 -2.65 5.13
CA ARG A 184 -4.31 -3.61 4.05
C ARG A 184 -3.95 -5.03 4.46
N ARG A 185 -2.78 -5.22 5.08
CA ARG A 185 -2.33 -6.53 5.55
C ARG A 185 -3.32 -7.14 6.52
N TYR A 186 -3.80 -6.36 7.49
CA TYR A 186 -4.74 -6.83 8.49
C TYR A 186 -6.11 -7.19 7.88
N ILE A 187 -6.66 -6.32 7.04
CA ILE A 187 -7.95 -6.56 6.39
C ILE A 187 -7.90 -7.81 5.49
N MET A 188 -6.85 -7.94 4.68
CA MET A 188 -6.70 -9.11 3.81
C MET A 188 -6.51 -10.42 4.59
N ASP A 189 -5.87 -10.36 5.76
CA ASP A 189 -5.75 -11.49 6.66
C ASP A 189 -7.11 -11.90 7.23
N GLN A 190 -7.89 -10.93 7.70
CA GLN A 190 -9.24 -11.19 8.25
C GLN A 190 -10.24 -11.67 7.18
N LEU A 191 -10.15 -11.15 5.96
CA LEU A 191 -10.94 -11.65 4.82
C LEU A 191 -10.54 -13.09 4.45
N GLY A 192 -9.25 -13.42 4.53
CA GLY A 192 -8.76 -14.78 4.35
C GLY A 192 -9.27 -15.74 5.42
N GLN A 193 -9.29 -15.29 6.67
CA GLN A 193 -9.84 -16.08 7.79
C GLN A 193 -11.35 -16.30 7.64
N LEU A 194 -12.12 -15.28 7.25
CA LEU A 194 -13.55 -15.46 6.98
C LEU A 194 -13.77 -16.44 5.82
N ASP A 195 -13.02 -16.33 4.72
CA ASP A 195 -13.09 -17.26 3.60
C ASP A 195 -12.80 -18.71 4.04
N ASP A 196 -11.79 -18.91 4.90
CA ASP A 196 -11.45 -20.21 5.49
C ASP A 196 -12.58 -20.79 6.33
N GLU A 197 -13.17 -19.99 7.21
CA GLU A 197 -14.34 -20.40 8.02
C GLU A 197 -15.58 -20.75 7.17
N ILE A 198 -15.79 -20.02 6.07
CA ILE A 198 -16.84 -20.30 5.10
C ILE A 198 -16.59 -21.65 4.43
N GLN A 199 -15.36 -21.91 3.98
CA GLN A 199 -15.00 -23.18 3.37
C GLN A 199 -15.18 -24.38 4.34
N HIS A 200 -14.89 -24.19 5.63
CA HIS A 200 -15.15 -25.20 6.65
C HIS A 200 -16.66 -25.43 6.84
N ALA A 201 -17.46 -24.39 6.86
CA ALA A 201 -18.92 -24.54 6.94
C ALA A 201 -19.49 -25.26 5.71
N ASP A 202 -19.00 -24.96 4.52
CA ASP A 202 -19.38 -25.63 3.28
C ASP A 202 -18.91 -27.10 3.26
N HIS A 203 -17.70 -27.39 3.78
CA HIS A 203 -17.18 -28.74 3.96
C HIS A 203 -18.12 -29.61 4.79
N ASP A 204 -18.52 -29.11 5.96
CA ASP A 204 -19.42 -29.83 6.86
C ASP A 204 -20.82 -30.01 6.25
N ALA A 205 -21.36 -28.97 5.62
CA ALA A 205 -22.69 -28.99 5.01
C ALA A 205 -22.79 -29.97 3.83
N LEU A 206 -21.70 -30.14 3.06
CA LEU A 206 -21.64 -31.04 1.91
C LEU A 206 -21.16 -32.44 2.26
N GLY A 207 -20.77 -32.71 3.51
CA GLY A 207 -20.23 -33.99 3.95
C GLY A 207 -18.90 -34.34 3.26
N CYS A 208 -18.06 -33.34 3.05
CA CYS A 208 -16.72 -33.52 2.51
C CYS A 208 -15.80 -34.20 3.54
N ASP A 209 -14.71 -34.82 3.08
CA ASP A 209 -13.72 -35.53 3.90
C ASP A 209 -12.27 -35.17 3.56
N GLY A 210 -12.10 -34.09 2.79
CA GLY A 210 -10.79 -33.62 2.37
C GLY A 210 -10.80 -32.24 1.75
N TRP A 211 -9.60 -31.78 1.38
CA TRP A 211 -9.30 -30.45 0.91
C TRP A 211 -8.42 -30.48 -0.32
N GLU A 212 -8.68 -29.59 -1.27
CA GLU A 212 -7.79 -29.30 -2.39
C GLU A 212 -7.26 -27.87 -2.30
N ILE A 213 -5.94 -27.73 -2.29
CA ILE A 213 -5.27 -26.42 -2.25
C ILE A 213 -5.22 -25.86 -3.69
N SER A 214 -5.70 -24.64 -3.90
CA SER A 214 -5.58 -23.98 -5.21
C SER A 214 -4.11 -23.77 -5.62
N ALA A 215 -3.84 -23.65 -6.93
CA ALA A 215 -2.48 -23.50 -7.44
C ALA A 215 -2.33 -22.33 -8.42
N HIS A 216 -1.15 -21.72 -8.44
CA HIS A 216 -0.80 -20.66 -9.38
C HIS A 216 0.72 -20.55 -9.57
N ALA A 217 1.16 -20.06 -10.75
CA ALA A 217 2.57 -19.99 -11.11
C ALA A 217 3.42 -19.05 -10.25
N ALA A 218 2.85 -17.97 -9.72
CA ALA A 218 3.57 -17.00 -8.88
C ALA A 218 3.52 -17.35 -7.37
N CYS A 219 3.58 -18.64 -7.07
CA CYS A 219 3.52 -19.17 -5.71
C CYS A 219 4.78 -18.81 -4.92
N ALA A 220 4.60 -18.54 -3.62
CA ALA A 220 5.72 -18.39 -2.72
C ALA A 220 6.39 -19.74 -2.43
N PRO A 221 7.72 -19.77 -2.18
CA PRO A 221 8.47 -21.02 -2.05
C PRO A 221 7.99 -21.96 -0.95
N ASP A 222 7.40 -21.42 0.13
CA ASP A 222 6.86 -22.21 1.25
C ASP A 222 5.57 -22.98 0.90
N HIS A 223 4.83 -22.53 -0.10
CA HIS A 223 3.58 -23.17 -0.56
C HIS A 223 3.72 -23.93 -1.88
N GLU A 224 4.83 -23.76 -2.60
CA GLU A 224 5.04 -24.45 -3.88
C GLU A 224 4.91 -25.98 -3.80
N PRO A 225 5.44 -26.67 -2.77
CA PRO A 225 5.36 -28.14 -2.71
C PRO A 225 3.96 -28.68 -2.45
N ILE A 226 3.04 -27.87 -1.91
CA ILE A 226 1.74 -28.31 -1.39
C ILE A 226 0.56 -27.83 -2.23
N GLN A 227 0.75 -26.84 -3.11
CA GLN A 227 -0.33 -26.30 -3.93
C GLN A 227 -0.86 -27.33 -4.95
N GLY A 228 -2.15 -27.23 -5.26
CA GLY A 228 -2.83 -28.05 -6.27
C GLY A 228 -2.98 -29.52 -5.89
N ARG A 229 -2.77 -29.87 -4.63
CA ARG A 229 -2.85 -31.24 -4.12
C ARG A 229 -4.07 -31.42 -3.24
N GLN A 230 -4.56 -32.68 -3.20
CA GLN A 230 -5.67 -33.13 -2.37
C GLN A 230 -5.12 -33.77 -1.09
N TYR A 231 -5.75 -33.50 0.03
CA TYR A 231 -5.39 -34.00 1.36
C TYR A 231 -6.65 -34.40 2.11
N GLY A 232 -6.60 -35.48 2.89
CA GLY A 232 -7.65 -35.81 3.86
C GLY A 232 -7.64 -34.81 5.03
N ASP A 233 -8.74 -34.69 5.75
CA ASP A 233 -8.92 -33.69 6.83
C ASP A 233 -7.77 -33.68 7.84
N ALA A 234 -7.44 -34.85 8.40
CA ALA A 234 -6.36 -34.92 9.41
C ALA A 234 -4.97 -34.59 8.84
N GLU A 235 -4.72 -34.92 7.57
CA GLU A 235 -3.47 -34.63 6.88
C GLU A 235 -3.38 -33.13 6.56
N PHE A 236 -4.47 -32.55 6.05
CA PHE A 236 -4.55 -31.12 5.77
C PHE A 236 -4.36 -30.28 7.04
N GLU A 237 -5.05 -30.62 8.13
CA GLU A 237 -4.92 -29.89 9.40
C GLU A 237 -3.48 -29.93 9.92
N LYS A 238 -2.86 -31.11 9.92
CA LYS A 238 -1.46 -31.28 10.31
C LYS A 238 -0.52 -30.46 9.43
N LEU A 239 -0.70 -30.50 8.11
CA LEU A 239 0.07 -29.75 7.13
C LEU A 239 -0.09 -28.24 7.37
N ASN A 240 -1.32 -27.75 7.40
CA ASN A 240 -1.64 -26.33 7.51
C ASN A 240 -1.14 -25.74 8.83
N ASN A 241 -1.20 -26.49 9.93
CA ASN A 241 -0.65 -26.10 11.23
C ASN A 241 0.89 -26.12 11.28
N SER A 242 1.55 -26.87 10.40
CA SER A 242 3.02 -26.89 10.31
C SER A 242 3.60 -25.73 9.50
N LEU A 243 2.77 -25.03 8.70
CA LEU A 243 3.22 -23.94 7.86
C LEU A 243 3.49 -22.68 8.70
N GLN A 244 4.57 -21.97 8.37
CA GLN A 244 4.85 -20.67 8.94
C GLN A 244 3.75 -19.65 8.59
N ARG A 245 3.13 -19.82 7.43
CA ARG A 245 2.03 -19.04 6.90
C ARG A 245 0.93 -19.99 6.42
N ARG A 246 -0.14 -20.09 7.19
CA ARG A 246 -1.28 -20.96 6.87
C ARG A 246 -1.91 -20.60 5.51
N ILE A 247 -2.51 -21.56 4.86
CA ILE A 247 -3.25 -21.36 3.61
C ILE A 247 -4.37 -20.33 3.85
N GLY A 248 -4.51 -19.38 2.94
CA GLY A 248 -5.48 -18.29 3.06
C GLY A 248 -5.08 -17.11 3.97
N HIS A 249 -4.11 -17.29 4.87
CA HIS A 249 -3.70 -16.28 5.86
C HIS A 249 -2.49 -15.44 5.41
N LEU A 250 -2.27 -14.30 6.06
CA LEU A 250 -1.12 -13.42 5.88
C LEU A 250 -0.79 -13.08 4.41
N ASN A 251 -1.81 -12.71 3.63
CA ASN A 251 -1.72 -12.48 2.18
C ASN A 251 -1.31 -13.72 1.35
N CYS A 252 -1.55 -14.91 1.83
CA CYS A 252 -1.45 -16.10 1.01
C CYS A 252 -2.44 -16.01 -0.17
N GLY A 253 -1.98 -16.34 -1.37
CA GLY A 253 -2.80 -16.33 -2.58
C GLY A 253 -3.65 -17.60 -2.76
N HIS A 254 -3.42 -18.62 -1.94
CA HIS A 254 -4.11 -19.91 -2.04
C HIS A 254 -5.41 -19.94 -1.23
N THR A 255 -6.34 -20.78 -1.68
CA THR A 255 -7.54 -21.18 -0.94
C THR A 255 -7.52 -22.71 -0.79
N ALA A 256 -8.06 -23.23 0.30
CA ALA A 256 -8.38 -24.63 0.45
C ALA A 256 -9.86 -24.81 0.11
N ASN A 257 -10.16 -25.68 -0.83
CA ASN A 257 -11.52 -25.96 -1.27
C ASN A 257 -11.95 -27.34 -0.74
N PRO A 258 -13.15 -27.47 -0.16
CA PRO A 258 -13.64 -28.74 0.34
C PRO A 258 -13.89 -29.74 -0.82
N ILE A 259 -13.56 -31.02 -0.61
CA ILE A 259 -13.72 -32.08 -1.59
C ILE A 259 -14.18 -33.36 -0.91
N ILE A 260 -14.71 -34.29 -1.72
CA ILE A 260 -14.93 -35.71 -1.34
C ILE A 260 -13.82 -36.52 -2.00
N LEU A 261 -12.94 -37.10 -1.18
CA LEU A 261 -11.80 -37.89 -1.66
C LEU A 261 -12.25 -39.08 -2.49
N GLY A 262 -11.54 -39.29 -3.59
CA GLY A 262 -11.87 -40.37 -4.53
C GLY A 262 -13.12 -40.14 -5.40
N VAL A 263 -13.90 -39.09 -5.13
CA VAL A 263 -15.03 -38.64 -5.95
C VAL A 263 -14.65 -37.41 -6.78
N ASN A 264 -14.12 -36.38 -6.13
CA ASN A 264 -13.66 -35.19 -6.84
C ASN A 264 -12.34 -35.47 -7.56
N ALA A 265 -12.34 -35.34 -8.88
CA ALA A 265 -11.10 -35.35 -9.65
C ALA A 265 -10.20 -34.16 -9.28
N PRO A 266 -8.88 -34.33 -9.18
CA PRO A 266 -7.96 -33.22 -8.96
C PRO A 266 -8.15 -32.12 -10.00
N GLN A 267 -8.25 -30.88 -9.55
CA GLN A 267 -8.41 -29.71 -10.43
C GLN A 267 -7.15 -29.48 -11.28
N TYR A 268 -6.00 -29.89 -10.76
CA TYR A 268 -4.70 -29.71 -11.41
C TYR A 268 -4.04 -31.06 -11.69
N THR A 269 -3.53 -31.23 -12.90
CA THR A 269 -2.68 -32.37 -13.26
C THR A 269 -1.23 -32.11 -12.81
N GLU A 270 -0.46 -33.19 -12.58
CA GLU A 270 0.98 -33.07 -12.27
C GLU A 270 1.73 -32.26 -13.33
N ALA A 271 1.37 -32.37 -14.60
CA ALA A 271 1.95 -31.60 -15.68
C ALA A 271 1.67 -30.11 -15.56
N GLN A 272 0.48 -29.71 -15.09
CA GLN A 272 0.13 -28.29 -14.83
C GLN A 272 0.89 -27.76 -13.61
N LEU A 273 1.00 -28.53 -12.53
CA LEU A 273 1.76 -28.14 -11.35
C LEU A 273 3.25 -27.99 -11.66
N GLN A 274 3.81 -28.93 -12.40
CA GLN A 274 5.19 -28.83 -12.87
C GLN A 274 5.39 -27.61 -13.76
N LYS A 275 4.45 -27.33 -14.66
CA LYS A 275 4.50 -26.12 -15.48
C LYS A 275 4.47 -24.84 -14.64
N PHE A 276 3.64 -24.75 -13.60
CA PHE A 276 3.61 -23.59 -12.70
C PHE A 276 4.96 -23.39 -12.01
N LYS A 277 5.57 -24.48 -11.55
CA LYS A 277 6.90 -24.46 -10.95
C LYS A 277 7.96 -24.01 -11.96
N ASP A 278 8.00 -24.62 -13.12
CA ASP A 278 8.97 -24.29 -14.20
C ASP A 278 8.81 -22.84 -14.66
N ASP A 279 7.57 -22.34 -14.78
CA ASP A 279 7.28 -20.95 -15.14
C ASP A 279 7.76 -19.99 -14.05
N ASN A 280 7.57 -20.30 -12.77
CA ASN A 280 8.06 -19.51 -11.66
C ASN A 280 9.60 -19.51 -11.61
N GLU A 281 10.22 -20.68 -11.70
CA GLU A 281 11.69 -20.84 -11.69
C GLU A 281 12.34 -20.21 -12.92
N ARG A 282 11.77 -20.41 -14.13
CA ARG A 282 12.26 -19.77 -15.35
C ARG A 282 12.24 -18.25 -15.19
N GLY A 283 11.16 -17.74 -14.59
CA GLY A 283 10.98 -16.33 -14.32
C GLY A 283 11.17 -15.46 -15.56
N VAL A 284 11.60 -14.25 -15.34
CA VAL A 284 11.83 -13.25 -16.39
C VAL A 284 13.11 -12.47 -16.12
N VAL A 285 13.81 -12.07 -17.19
CA VAL A 285 14.98 -11.20 -17.09
C VAL A 285 14.58 -9.78 -17.49
N TYR A 286 14.84 -8.82 -16.62
CA TYR A 286 14.62 -7.41 -16.88
C TYR A 286 15.82 -6.59 -16.43
N ASN A 287 16.37 -5.78 -17.32
CA ASN A 287 17.56 -4.96 -17.08
C ASN A 287 18.75 -5.74 -16.47
N GLY A 288 18.96 -7.00 -16.91
CA GLY A 288 20.02 -7.85 -16.42
C GLY A 288 19.75 -8.58 -15.10
N TYR A 289 18.59 -8.36 -14.47
CA TYR A 289 18.13 -9.09 -13.30
C TYR A 289 17.14 -10.18 -13.67
N ARG A 290 17.31 -11.35 -13.08
CA ARG A 290 16.34 -12.44 -13.16
C ARG A 290 15.41 -12.37 -11.95
N TYR A 291 14.14 -12.36 -12.22
CA TYR A 291 13.06 -12.43 -11.24
C TYR A 291 12.31 -13.73 -11.42
N THR A 292 12.00 -14.44 -10.35
CA THR A 292 10.90 -15.40 -10.36
C THR A 292 9.58 -14.65 -10.57
N LEU A 293 8.50 -15.32 -10.95
CA LEU A 293 7.20 -14.64 -11.10
C LEU A 293 6.72 -14.06 -9.76
N TYR A 294 7.01 -14.76 -8.66
CA TYR A 294 6.72 -14.26 -7.32
C TYR A 294 7.49 -12.96 -7.03
N GLU A 295 8.79 -12.94 -7.25
CA GLU A 295 9.62 -11.74 -7.04
C GLU A 295 9.22 -10.58 -7.95
N ALA A 296 8.83 -10.86 -9.21
CA ALA A 296 8.33 -9.84 -10.12
C ALA A 296 7.05 -9.16 -9.58
N GLY A 297 6.14 -9.93 -8.96
CA GLY A 297 4.95 -9.39 -8.30
C GLY A 297 5.27 -8.51 -7.08
N GLN A 298 6.28 -8.89 -6.28
CA GLN A 298 6.75 -8.07 -5.16
C GLN A 298 7.38 -6.76 -5.66
N GLU A 299 8.17 -6.82 -6.71
CA GLU A 299 8.81 -5.67 -7.31
C GLU A 299 7.79 -4.71 -7.92
N GLN A 300 6.78 -5.23 -8.63
CA GLN A 300 5.65 -4.44 -9.12
C GLN A 300 5.01 -3.64 -7.98
N SER A 301 4.72 -4.28 -6.85
CA SER A 301 4.11 -3.63 -5.68
C SER A 301 5.02 -2.55 -5.08
N ARG A 302 6.35 -2.74 -5.11
CA ARG A 302 7.33 -1.75 -4.65
C ARG A 302 7.35 -0.50 -5.53
N ILE A 303 7.32 -0.67 -6.86
CA ILE A 303 7.26 0.45 -7.81
C ILE A 303 5.95 1.25 -7.63
N GLU A 304 4.82 0.57 -7.51
CA GLU A 304 3.51 1.19 -7.28
C GLU A 304 3.50 2.07 -6.03
N ASN A 305 4.06 1.56 -4.93
CA ASN A 305 4.22 2.36 -3.71
C ASN A 305 5.07 3.62 -3.96
N GLY A 306 6.18 3.48 -4.68
CA GLY A 306 7.03 4.60 -5.06
C GLY A 306 6.29 5.65 -5.88
N ILE A 307 5.47 5.23 -6.86
CA ILE A 307 4.64 6.14 -7.66
C ILE A 307 3.67 6.92 -6.76
N ARG A 308 3.01 6.27 -5.81
CA ARG A 308 2.09 6.96 -4.89
C ARG A 308 2.82 7.98 -4.03
N LEU A 309 4.00 7.64 -3.51
CA LEU A 309 4.81 8.59 -2.72
C LEU A 309 5.22 9.82 -3.54
N ILE A 310 5.61 9.64 -4.82
CA ILE A 310 5.96 10.78 -5.69
C ILE A 310 4.72 11.63 -5.97
N LYS A 311 3.54 11.04 -6.19
CA LYS A 311 2.29 11.80 -6.38
C LYS A 311 1.95 12.65 -5.16
N ARG A 312 2.07 12.10 -3.95
CA ARG A 312 1.89 12.87 -2.70
C ARG A 312 2.90 13.99 -2.56
N GLN A 313 4.15 13.73 -2.93
CA GLN A 313 5.18 14.77 -2.93
C GLN A 313 4.80 15.92 -3.87
N ILE A 314 4.29 15.63 -5.08
CA ILE A 314 3.82 16.66 -6.02
C ILE A 314 2.66 17.47 -5.43
N LEU A 315 1.70 16.83 -4.76
CA LEU A 315 0.60 17.55 -4.10
C LEU A 315 1.12 18.49 -3.00
N ALA A 316 2.06 18.02 -2.19
CA ALA A 316 2.70 18.86 -1.18
C ALA A 316 3.52 20.00 -1.79
N ASP A 317 4.20 19.75 -2.90
CA ASP A 317 4.97 20.76 -3.63
C ASP A 317 4.08 21.85 -4.22
N GLU A 318 2.91 21.49 -4.73
CA GLU A 318 1.92 22.45 -5.25
C GLU A 318 1.37 23.35 -4.12
N GLU A 319 1.07 22.77 -2.95
CA GLU A 319 0.60 23.55 -1.79
C GLU A 319 1.68 24.48 -1.19
N THR A 320 2.96 24.19 -1.44
CA THR A 320 4.09 24.92 -0.85
C THR A 320 4.90 25.72 -1.87
N GLU A 321 4.42 25.84 -3.10
CA GLU A 321 5.13 26.50 -4.22
C GLU A 321 6.60 26.06 -4.33
N ASN A 322 6.82 24.72 -4.21
CA ASN A 322 8.16 24.18 -4.17
C ASN A 322 8.89 24.34 -5.51
N PRO A 323 10.09 24.93 -5.56
CA PRO A 323 10.88 25.02 -6.79
C PRO A 323 11.27 23.66 -7.38
N ASP A 324 11.29 22.58 -6.58
CA ASP A 324 11.53 21.22 -7.05
C ASP A 324 10.27 20.54 -7.64
N LEU A 325 9.11 21.20 -7.67
CA LEU A 325 7.86 20.66 -8.22
C LEU A 325 8.05 20.03 -9.62
N GLN A 326 8.69 20.79 -10.51
CA GLN A 326 8.95 20.31 -11.87
C GLN A 326 9.83 19.05 -11.88
N LYS A 327 10.82 18.98 -11.02
CA LYS A 327 11.70 17.80 -10.86
C LYS A 327 10.90 16.57 -10.41
N HIS A 328 9.98 16.72 -9.46
CA HIS A 328 9.13 15.61 -9.00
C HIS A 328 8.11 15.20 -10.06
N GLN A 329 7.57 16.15 -10.83
CA GLN A 329 6.70 15.86 -11.97
C GLN A 329 7.43 15.06 -13.06
N ILE A 330 8.67 15.42 -13.39
CA ILE A 330 9.53 14.67 -14.31
C ILE A 330 9.79 13.26 -13.75
N LYS A 331 10.18 13.16 -12.48
CA LYS A 331 10.43 11.89 -11.78
C LYS A 331 9.21 10.97 -11.86
N LEU A 332 8.00 11.50 -11.63
CA LEU A 332 6.78 10.71 -11.74
C LEU A 332 6.65 10.05 -13.12
N ARG A 333 6.86 10.80 -14.18
CA ARG A 333 6.72 10.29 -15.56
C ARG A 333 7.78 9.26 -15.91
N VAL A 334 9.02 9.48 -15.49
CA VAL A 334 10.11 8.50 -15.66
C VAL A 334 9.76 7.19 -14.97
N VAL A 335 9.31 7.23 -13.71
CA VAL A 335 8.96 6.02 -12.94
C VAL A 335 7.72 5.33 -13.50
N GLN A 336 6.71 6.08 -13.98
CA GLN A 336 5.52 5.49 -14.63
C GLN A 336 5.86 4.81 -15.95
N ALA A 337 6.73 5.40 -16.75
CA ALA A 337 7.20 4.79 -18.00
C ALA A 337 7.96 3.49 -17.72
N GLU A 338 8.79 3.48 -16.69
CA GLU A 338 9.53 2.30 -16.27
C GLU A 338 8.61 1.21 -15.70
N TYR A 339 7.61 1.58 -14.90
CA TYR A 339 6.58 0.68 -14.42
C TYR A 339 5.87 -0.05 -15.58
N ALA A 340 5.46 0.71 -16.60
CA ALA A 340 4.80 0.13 -17.79
C ALA A 340 5.73 -0.84 -18.55
N ARG A 341 7.01 -0.49 -18.69
CA ARG A 341 8.01 -1.37 -19.32
C ARG A 341 8.27 -2.62 -18.51
N PHE A 342 8.46 -2.47 -17.21
CA PHE A 342 8.64 -3.58 -16.29
C PHE A 342 7.46 -4.56 -16.41
N CYS A 343 6.23 -4.07 -16.23
CA CYS A 343 5.02 -4.90 -16.31
C CYS A 343 4.93 -5.63 -17.66
N LYS A 344 5.19 -4.94 -18.78
CA LYS A 344 5.21 -5.55 -20.12
C LYS A 344 6.27 -6.64 -20.24
N ALA A 345 7.48 -6.38 -19.75
CA ALA A 345 8.59 -7.32 -19.84
C ALA A 345 8.38 -8.59 -19.00
N VAL A 346 7.77 -8.43 -17.81
CA VAL A 346 7.51 -9.56 -16.90
C VAL A 346 6.14 -10.22 -17.13
N GLY A 347 5.35 -9.72 -18.09
CA GLY A 347 4.03 -10.30 -18.41
C GLY A 347 2.95 -10.01 -17.35
N LEU A 348 3.14 -9.01 -16.48
CA LEU A 348 2.15 -8.62 -15.48
C LEU A 348 1.27 -7.47 -15.98
N PRO A 349 -0.04 -7.45 -15.68
CA PRO A 349 -0.90 -6.32 -15.97
C PRO A 349 -0.50 -5.09 -15.14
N THR A 350 -0.63 -3.90 -15.72
CA THR A 350 -0.54 -2.67 -14.95
C THR A 350 -1.80 -2.50 -14.09
N ARG A 351 -1.61 -2.15 -12.82
CA ARG A 351 -2.71 -1.99 -11.84
C ARG A 351 -2.95 -0.51 -11.57
N SER A 352 -3.78 0.12 -12.41
CA SER A 352 -4.05 1.58 -12.37
C SER A 352 -4.64 2.01 -11.03
N GLU A 353 -5.48 1.18 -10.42
CA GLU A 353 -6.14 1.40 -9.13
C GLU A 353 -5.11 1.58 -8.01
N ARG A 354 -4.05 0.79 -8.05
CA ARG A 354 -2.94 0.87 -7.07
C ARG A 354 -2.06 2.10 -7.21
N LEU A 355 -2.18 2.81 -8.32
CA LEU A 355 -1.44 4.05 -8.56
C LEU A 355 -2.23 5.30 -8.16
N GLN A 356 -3.48 5.16 -7.76
CA GLN A 356 -4.32 6.30 -7.39
C GLN A 356 -3.87 6.93 -6.08
N VAL A 357 -3.98 8.25 -6.00
CA VAL A 357 -3.77 9.06 -4.80
C VAL A 357 -4.87 10.10 -4.75
N ALA A 358 -5.53 10.23 -3.62
CA ALA A 358 -6.57 11.23 -3.41
C ALA A 358 -6.01 12.63 -3.69
N GLY A 359 -6.77 13.45 -4.42
CA GLY A 359 -6.34 14.80 -4.80
C GLY A 359 -5.40 14.87 -6.02
N PHE A 360 -4.82 13.75 -6.48
CA PHE A 360 -3.98 13.72 -7.67
C PHE A 360 -4.81 13.39 -8.92
N GLY A 361 -5.37 14.42 -9.53
CA GLY A 361 -6.28 14.29 -10.66
C GLY A 361 -5.62 14.45 -12.04
N ARG A 362 -6.50 14.67 -13.04
CA ARG A 362 -6.07 14.86 -14.44
C ARG A 362 -5.19 16.10 -14.62
N SER A 363 -5.45 17.18 -13.87
CA SER A 363 -4.68 18.42 -13.95
C SER A 363 -3.22 18.19 -13.57
N GLN A 364 -2.97 17.56 -12.42
CA GLN A 364 -1.63 17.21 -11.94
C GLN A 364 -0.91 16.27 -12.91
N SER A 365 -1.63 15.27 -13.41
CA SER A 365 -1.09 14.33 -14.39
C SER A 365 -0.65 15.02 -15.68
N ASN A 366 -1.47 15.94 -16.21
CA ASN A 366 -1.14 16.69 -17.42
C ASN A 366 0.05 17.61 -17.22
N ARG A 367 0.17 18.28 -16.07
CA ARG A 367 1.36 19.10 -15.74
C ARG A 367 2.62 18.25 -15.69
N ALA A 368 2.56 17.05 -15.11
CA ALA A 368 3.68 16.13 -15.08
C ALA A 368 4.10 15.65 -16.50
N VAL A 369 3.13 15.37 -17.38
CA VAL A 369 3.39 15.03 -18.79
C VAL A 369 4.10 16.18 -19.49
N TRP A 370 3.66 17.41 -19.28
CA TRP A 370 4.21 18.59 -19.92
C TRP A 370 5.64 18.89 -19.42
N ALA A 371 5.86 18.81 -18.10
CA ALA A 371 7.17 18.94 -17.50
C ALA A 371 8.16 17.91 -18.07
N TYR A 372 7.75 16.65 -18.17
CA TYR A 372 8.57 15.59 -18.76
C TYR A 372 8.94 15.84 -20.23
N LYS A 373 7.98 16.30 -21.04
CA LYS A 373 8.22 16.61 -22.47
C LYS A 373 9.24 17.73 -22.67
N LYS A 374 9.31 18.66 -21.74
CA LYS A 374 10.24 19.82 -21.77
C LYS A 374 11.56 19.57 -21.04
N ALA A 375 11.69 18.43 -20.33
CA ALA A 375 12.87 18.14 -19.54
C ALA A 375 14.12 18.02 -20.41
N ALA A 376 15.22 18.58 -19.92
CA ALA A 376 16.53 18.34 -20.49
C ALA A 376 17.01 16.89 -20.22
N PRO A 377 17.87 16.29 -21.08
CA PRO A 377 18.33 14.91 -20.89
C PRO A 377 18.96 14.64 -19.53
N GLU A 378 19.63 15.62 -18.92
CA GLU A 378 20.25 15.51 -17.60
C GLU A 378 19.22 15.32 -16.49
N GLN A 379 18.03 15.94 -16.62
CA GLN A 379 16.93 15.82 -15.67
C GLN A 379 16.24 14.45 -15.70
N LEU A 380 16.45 13.68 -16.75
CA LEU A 380 15.88 12.34 -16.93
C LEU A 380 16.81 11.24 -16.41
N ARG A 381 18.03 11.60 -16.00
CA ARG A 381 19.00 10.70 -15.38
C ARG A 381 18.91 10.80 -13.85
N ASP A 382 19.54 9.87 -13.17
CA ASP A 382 19.70 9.87 -11.70
C ASP A 382 18.38 9.96 -10.92
N VAL A 383 17.29 9.45 -11.48
CA VAL A 383 16.03 9.30 -10.78
C VAL A 383 16.13 8.15 -9.80
N GLU A 384 15.79 8.41 -8.54
CA GLU A 384 15.75 7.39 -7.49
C GLU A 384 14.32 7.07 -7.08
N ILE A 385 14.05 5.80 -6.82
CA ILE A 385 12.83 5.31 -6.21
C ILE A 385 13.17 4.29 -5.11
N ALA A 386 12.65 4.50 -3.91
CA ALA A 386 12.92 3.62 -2.76
C ALA A 386 14.42 3.33 -2.53
N GLY A 387 15.29 4.33 -2.73
CA GLY A 387 16.74 4.19 -2.55
C GLY A 387 17.51 3.58 -3.74
N HIS A 388 16.83 3.29 -4.85
CA HIS A 388 17.47 2.75 -6.06
C HIS A 388 17.48 3.75 -7.19
N LYS A 389 18.60 3.85 -7.89
CA LYS A 389 18.71 4.69 -9.09
C LYS A 389 17.98 4.05 -10.25
N LEU A 390 17.12 4.86 -10.88
CA LEU A 390 16.34 4.52 -12.04
C LEU A 390 16.83 5.31 -13.24
N TYR A 391 17.07 4.65 -14.34
CA TYR A 391 17.39 5.28 -15.61
C TYR A 391 16.27 5.02 -16.61
N SER A 392 15.74 6.08 -17.23
CA SER A 392 14.80 5.92 -18.33
C SER A 392 15.52 5.45 -19.58
N VAL A 393 15.30 4.19 -19.95
CA VAL A 393 15.92 3.57 -21.14
C VAL A 393 15.11 3.84 -22.42
N THR A 394 13.87 4.32 -22.29
CA THR A 394 12.98 4.53 -23.45
C THR A 394 12.92 5.97 -23.93
N ASP A 395 13.56 6.90 -23.23
CA ASP A 395 13.69 8.23 -23.79
C ASP A 395 14.80 8.20 -24.85
N GLU A 396 14.43 8.36 -26.11
CA GLU A 396 15.41 8.36 -27.23
C GLU A 396 16.49 9.43 -27.07
N ARG A 397 16.23 10.47 -26.25
CA ARG A 397 17.20 11.51 -25.90
C ARG A 397 18.27 11.01 -24.94
N ILE A 398 18.02 9.87 -24.26
CA ILE A 398 18.94 9.28 -23.29
C ILE A 398 19.33 7.88 -23.76
N ARG A 399 20.35 7.78 -24.56
CA ARG A 399 21.01 6.52 -24.91
C ARG A 399 22.00 6.10 -23.82
N ALA A 400 21.55 5.99 -22.58
CA ALA A 400 22.39 5.54 -21.48
C ALA A 400 22.48 4.01 -21.45
N VAL A 401 23.65 3.48 -21.10
CA VAL A 401 23.85 2.05 -20.83
C VAL A 401 22.84 1.61 -19.76
N PRO A 402 22.06 0.55 -20.01
CA PRO A 402 21.08 0.07 -19.05
C PRO A 402 21.79 -0.30 -17.74
N LYS A 403 21.48 0.38 -16.66
CA LYS A 403 21.75 -0.17 -15.33
C LYS A 403 20.52 -0.94 -14.89
N PRO A 404 20.70 -2.04 -14.14
CA PRO A 404 19.57 -2.78 -13.62
C PRO A 404 18.68 -1.84 -12.82
N PHE A 405 17.37 -1.99 -12.98
CA PHE A 405 16.37 -1.15 -12.34
C PHE A 405 16.53 -1.17 -10.83
N PHE A 406 16.87 -2.31 -10.27
CA PHE A 406 17.05 -2.57 -8.86
C PHE A 406 18.41 -3.21 -8.56
N GLN A 407 19.44 -2.38 -8.48
CA GLN A 407 20.70 -2.84 -7.90
C GLN A 407 20.57 -2.77 -6.38
N GLY A 408 20.67 -3.90 -5.70
CA GLY A 408 20.90 -3.92 -4.26
C GLY A 408 19.98 -4.74 -3.38
N VAL A 409 19.21 -5.67 -3.92
CA VAL A 409 18.71 -6.79 -3.09
C VAL A 409 19.69 -7.95 -3.30
N SER A 410 20.87 -7.83 -2.71
CA SER A 410 21.68 -9.00 -2.41
C SER A 410 20.93 -9.75 -1.31
N ASN A 411 20.49 -10.94 -1.60
CA ASN A 411 20.10 -11.91 -0.59
C ASN A 411 21.27 -12.09 0.39
N LYS A 412 21.12 -11.53 1.58
CA LYS A 412 21.83 -11.97 2.78
C LYS A 412 20.76 -12.39 3.76
#